data_a0e639095b8b57eee1da28b45da83f12
#
_entry.id   a0e639095b8b57eee1da28b45da83f12
#
_cell.length_a   1.000
_cell.length_b   1.000
_cell.length_c   1.000
_cell.angle_alpha   90.00
_cell.angle_beta   90.00
_cell.angle_gamma   90.00
#
_symmetry.space_group_name_H-M   'P 1'
#
loop_
_entity.id
_entity.type
_entity.pdbx_description
1 polymer ?
#
loop_
_entity_poly.entity_id
_entity_poly.type
_entity_poly.pdbx_seq_one_letter_code
_entity_poly.pdbx_strand_id
1 'polypeptide(L)'
;MKQCEVLLIGGRAGVGKTTVGWEISAQLRTAKVAHVVLEGDFLGHVHPAPEGDPHRSAIVERNLASIWGNYEELGYRRLIYTHTVSVLPEAAAMFKRIMGTEPRLVRVLLTASDITAHERLAGRELGSELVKESERSAYKARLLDEHAPADTVRVMTDGRSVVQIASEVLATSGWTLPDARQKSVAQTRVVPSP
;
A
#
# COMPACT_ATOMS: atom_id res chain seq x y z
N MET A 1 -7.94 -10.67 -21.09
CA MET A 1 -8.22 -10.36 -19.66
C MET A 1 -7.52 -9.05 -19.32
N LYS A 2 -8.12 -8.17 -18.49
CA LYS A 2 -7.42 -6.95 -18.03
C LYS A 2 -6.33 -7.35 -17.04
N GLN A 3 -5.13 -6.78 -17.18
CA GLN A 3 -3.99 -6.99 -16.30
C GLN A 3 -4.32 -6.54 -14.87
N CYS A 4 -3.88 -7.32 -13.86
CA CYS A 4 -3.95 -6.89 -12.48
C CYS A 4 -2.92 -5.80 -12.19
N GLU A 5 -3.26 -4.89 -11.31
CA GLU A 5 -2.41 -3.77 -10.89
C GLU A 5 -2.27 -3.76 -9.36
N VAL A 6 -1.06 -3.61 -8.86
CA VAL A 6 -0.79 -3.55 -7.42
C VAL A 6 -0.01 -2.29 -7.09
N LEU A 7 -0.54 -1.48 -6.19
CA LEU A 7 0.14 -0.38 -5.55
C LEU A 7 0.74 -0.88 -4.23
N LEU A 8 2.05 -1.05 -4.21
CA LEU A 8 2.83 -1.50 -3.07
C LEU A 8 3.27 -0.29 -2.25
N ILE A 9 2.81 -0.20 -1.02
CA ILE A 9 3.18 0.87 -0.09
C ILE A 9 4.04 0.27 1.01
N GLY A 10 5.35 0.46 0.90
CA GLY A 10 6.34 0.04 1.87
C GLY A 10 6.80 1.15 2.79
N GLY A 11 7.58 0.79 3.80
CA GLY A 11 8.19 1.72 4.73
C GLY A 11 8.25 1.20 6.16
N ARG A 12 9.09 1.81 6.96
CA ARG A 12 9.30 1.46 8.38
C ARG A 12 8.02 1.59 9.21
N ALA A 13 8.01 1.03 10.41
CA ALA A 13 6.96 1.30 11.38
C ALA A 13 6.94 2.80 11.76
N GLY A 14 5.76 3.35 12.01
CA GLY A 14 5.56 4.78 12.30
C GLY A 14 5.49 5.70 11.08
N VAL A 15 5.80 5.22 9.85
CA VAL A 15 5.79 6.08 8.63
C VAL A 15 4.40 6.42 8.10
N GLY A 16 3.35 5.66 8.50
CA GLY A 16 1.97 5.95 8.12
C GLY A 16 1.41 5.14 6.95
N LYS A 17 1.98 3.98 6.60
CA LYS A 17 1.52 3.11 5.49
C LYS A 17 0.02 2.85 5.49
N THR A 18 -0.50 2.34 6.59
CA THR A 18 -1.92 2.01 6.78
C THR A 18 -2.79 3.25 6.57
N THR A 19 -2.46 4.34 7.22
CA THR A 19 -3.23 5.60 7.14
C THR A 19 -3.25 6.15 5.71
N VAL A 20 -2.11 6.14 5.03
CA VAL A 20 -2.01 6.57 3.62
C VAL A 20 -2.79 5.62 2.71
N GLY A 21 -2.70 4.31 2.91
CA GLY A 21 -3.45 3.31 2.14
C GLY A 21 -4.97 3.52 2.23
N TRP A 22 -5.49 3.78 3.44
CA TRP A 22 -6.91 4.06 3.65
C TRP A 22 -7.34 5.41 3.06
N GLU A 23 -6.50 6.43 3.12
CA GLU A 23 -6.80 7.73 2.50
C GLU A 23 -6.83 7.61 0.96
N ILE A 24 -5.90 6.86 0.36
CA ILE A 24 -5.94 6.55 -1.08
C ILE A 24 -7.25 5.86 -1.43
N SER A 25 -7.67 4.87 -0.63
CA SER A 25 -8.95 4.19 -0.82
C SER A 25 -10.14 5.17 -0.75
N ALA A 26 -10.12 6.11 0.18
CA ALA A 26 -11.17 7.14 0.30
C ALA A 26 -11.25 8.01 -0.98
N GLN A 27 -10.10 8.45 -1.50
CA GLN A 27 -10.02 9.22 -2.74
C GLN A 27 -10.51 8.41 -3.95
N LEU A 28 -10.12 7.14 -4.07
CA LEU A 28 -10.56 6.24 -5.13
C LEU A 28 -12.07 5.93 -5.06
N ARG A 29 -12.63 5.76 -3.87
CA ARG A 29 -14.08 5.59 -3.69
C ARG A 29 -14.84 6.82 -4.18
N THR A 30 -14.38 8.02 -3.84
CA THR A 30 -14.95 9.26 -4.33
C THR A 30 -14.92 9.33 -5.87
N ALA A 31 -13.84 8.84 -6.46
CA ALA A 31 -13.65 8.75 -7.91
C ALA A 31 -14.38 7.56 -8.57
N LYS A 32 -15.05 6.70 -7.79
CA LYS A 32 -15.71 5.47 -8.24
C LYS A 32 -14.77 4.50 -8.95
N VAL A 33 -13.51 4.46 -8.55
CA VAL A 33 -12.51 3.50 -9.03
C VAL A 33 -12.54 2.24 -8.19
N ALA A 34 -12.86 1.10 -8.80
CA ALA A 34 -12.89 -0.19 -8.13
C ALA A 34 -11.48 -0.63 -7.70
N HIS A 35 -11.33 -0.97 -6.44
CA HIS A 35 -10.06 -1.40 -5.84
C HIS A 35 -10.29 -2.21 -4.57
N VAL A 36 -9.24 -2.88 -4.11
CA VAL A 36 -9.16 -3.60 -2.82
C VAL A 36 -8.03 -2.98 -2.00
N VAL A 37 -8.17 -2.97 -0.68
CA VAL A 37 -7.10 -2.62 0.27
C VAL A 37 -6.81 -3.81 1.15
N LEU A 38 -5.54 -4.21 1.24
CA LEU A 38 -5.09 -5.26 2.15
C LEU A 38 -3.85 -4.79 2.92
N GLU A 39 -3.89 -5.01 4.23
CA GLU A 39 -2.77 -4.77 5.13
C GLU A 39 -2.01 -6.08 5.35
N GLY A 40 -0.80 -6.17 4.80
CA GLY A 40 0.02 -7.38 4.84
C GLY A 40 0.46 -7.77 6.25
N ASP A 41 0.62 -6.80 7.14
CA ASP A 41 1.06 -7.05 8.51
C ASP A 41 0.08 -7.96 9.29
N PHE A 42 -1.22 -7.96 8.95
CA PHE A 42 -2.20 -8.84 9.56
C PHE A 42 -2.22 -10.27 8.99
N LEU A 43 -1.71 -10.48 7.79
CA LEU A 43 -1.79 -11.77 7.11
C LEU A 43 -0.89 -12.85 7.74
N GLY A 44 0.14 -12.43 8.48
CA GLY A 44 1.04 -13.32 9.21
C GLY A 44 0.91 -13.24 10.73
N HIS A 45 -0.16 -12.65 11.26
CA HIS A 45 -0.34 -12.45 12.71
C HIS A 45 -0.77 -13.75 13.38
N VAL A 46 0.17 -14.67 13.55
CA VAL A 46 -0.01 -15.97 14.18
C VAL A 46 1.08 -16.22 15.23
N HIS A 47 0.74 -16.85 16.35
CA HIS A 47 1.69 -17.23 17.39
C HIS A 47 1.37 -18.65 17.91
N PRO A 48 2.38 -19.53 18.05
CA PRO A 48 3.76 -19.37 17.60
C PRO A 48 3.87 -19.30 16.07
N ALA A 49 5.04 -18.95 15.55
CA ALA A 49 5.30 -19.05 14.11
C ALA A 49 5.15 -20.51 13.66
N PRO A 50 4.61 -20.79 12.44
CA PRO A 50 4.50 -22.15 11.94
C PRO A 50 5.87 -22.82 11.85
N GLU A 51 5.89 -24.13 12.09
CA GLU A 51 7.10 -24.92 11.88
C GLU A 51 7.58 -24.81 10.44
N GLY A 52 8.88 -24.55 10.24
CA GLY A 52 9.48 -24.33 8.91
C GLY A 52 9.22 -22.94 8.27
N ASP A 53 8.41 -22.07 8.94
CA ASP A 53 8.16 -20.70 8.46
C ASP A 53 8.34 -19.65 9.59
N PRO A 54 9.56 -19.52 10.16
CA PRO A 54 9.82 -18.63 11.29
C PRO A 54 9.56 -17.16 10.95
N HIS A 55 9.64 -16.79 9.68
CA HIS A 55 9.36 -15.44 9.19
C HIS A 55 7.90 -15.25 8.73
N ARG A 56 7.08 -16.28 8.80
CA ARG A 56 5.67 -16.28 8.40
C ARG A 56 5.43 -15.93 6.92
N SER A 57 6.45 -16.05 6.08
CA SER A 57 6.37 -15.68 4.66
C SER A 57 5.43 -16.58 3.88
N ALA A 58 5.45 -17.88 4.14
CA ALA A 58 4.60 -18.85 3.46
C ALA A 58 3.13 -18.69 3.86
N ILE A 59 2.85 -18.44 5.15
CA ILE A 59 1.46 -18.23 5.59
C ILE A 59 0.92 -16.90 5.08
N VAL A 60 1.73 -15.84 5.03
CA VAL A 60 1.34 -14.54 4.44
C VAL A 60 0.97 -14.72 2.97
N GLU A 61 1.82 -15.39 2.18
CA GLU A 61 1.55 -15.62 0.77
C GLU A 61 0.27 -16.43 0.55
N ARG A 62 0.05 -17.49 1.33
CA ARG A 62 -1.14 -18.33 1.24
C ARG A 62 -2.42 -17.56 1.59
N ASN A 63 -2.40 -16.79 2.66
CA ASN A 63 -3.54 -15.98 3.08
C ASN A 63 -3.85 -14.90 2.03
N LEU A 64 -2.82 -14.23 1.52
CA LEU A 64 -2.98 -13.22 0.48
C LEU A 64 -3.57 -13.82 -0.80
N ALA A 65 -3.09 -15.01 -1.22
CA ALA A 65 -3.61 -15.70 -2.39
C ALA A 65 -5.10 -16.04 -2.24
N SER A 66 -5.51 -16.57 -1.07
CA SER A 66 -6.90 -16.92 -0.79
C SER A 66 -7.80 -15.68 -0.80
N ILE A 67 -7.37 -14.60 -0.15
CA ILE A 67 -8.14 -13.36 -0.09
C ILE A 67 -8.23 -12.71 -1.48
N TRP A 68 -7.11 -12.65 -2.23
CA TRP A 68 -7.10 -12.09 -3.57
C TRP A 68 -8.00 -12.87 -4.52
N GLY A 69 -7.95 -14.20 -4.50
CA GLY A 69 -8.81 -15.06 -5.32
C GLY A 69 -10.29 -14.73 -5.18
N ASN A 70 -10.77 -14.53 -3.95
CA ASN A 70 -12.15 -14.12 -3.69
C ASN A 70 -12.50 -12.77 -4.34
N TYR A 71 -11.59 -11.79 -4.29
CA TYR A 71 -11.83 -10.49 -4.93
C TYR A 71 -11.70 -10.55 -6.46
N GLU A 72 -10.78 -11.36 -6.96
CA GLU A 72 -10.61 -11.54 -8.40
C GLU A 72 -11.83 -12.17 -9.06
N GLU A 73 -12.47 -13.15 -8.41
CA GLU A 73 -13.75 -13.74 -8.84
C GLU A 73 -14.87 -12.71 -8.92
N LEU A 74 -14.88 -11.71 -8.03
CA LEU A 74 -15.79 -10.57 -8.06
C LEU A 74 -15.43 -9.51 -9.12
N GLY A 75 -14.34 -9.73 -9.89
CA GLY A 75 -13.92 -8.83 -10.97
C GLY A 75 -13.00 -7.70 -10.57
N TYR A 76 -12.51 -7.65 -9.32
CA TYR A 76 -11.50 -6.66 -8.92
C TYR A 76 -10.17 -6.94 -9.59
N ARG A 77 -9.43 -5.86 -9.96
CA ARG A 77 -8.14 -5.94 -10.65
C ARG A 77 -7.10 -4.98 -10.08
N ARG A 78 -7.46 -4.16 -9.09
CA ARG A 78 -6.56 -3.20 -8.45
C ARG A 78 -6.46 -3.49 -6.97
N LEU A 79 -5.22 -3.61 -6.48
CA LEU A 79 -4.90 -3.86 -5.08
C LEU A 79 -3.99 -2.77 -4.53
N ILE A 80 -4.39 -2.13 -3.42
CA ILE A 80 -3.52 -1.37 -2.56
C ILE A 80 -3.02 -2.32 -1.49
N TYR A 81 -1.71 -2.55 -1.44
CA TYR A 81 -1.09 -3.45 -0.46
C TYR A 81 -0.09 -2.70 0.39
N THR A 82 -0.32 -2.66 1.68
CA THR A 82 0.57 -2.04 2.67
C THR A 82 1.31 -3.10 3.47
N HIS A 83 2.63 -3.07 3.45
CA HIS A 83 3.47 -3.93 4.29
C HIS A 83 4.88 -3.36 4.36
N THR A 84 5.57 -3.54 5.49
CA THR A 84 6.88 -2.93 5.73
C THR A 84 7.86 -3.14 4.57
N VAL A 85 8.00 -4.37 4.08
CA VAL A 85 8.98 -4.74 3.04
C VAL A 85 8.35 -4.97 1.65
N SER A 86 7.12 -4.49 1.41
CA SER A 86 6.39 -4.73 0.16
C SER A 86 7.07 -4.22 -1.11
N VAL A 87 7.99 -3.27 -0.99
CA VAL A 87 8.71 -2.70 -2.14
C VAL A 87 9.93 -3.52 -2.55
N LEU A 88 10.38 -4.47 -1.73
CA LEU A 88 11.56 -5.29 -2.03
C LEU A 88 11.30 -6.26 -3.21
N PRO A 89 12.36 -6.73 -3.89
CA PRO A 89 12.24 -7.59 -5.08
C PRO A 89 11.41 -8.86 -4.87
N GLU A 90 11.46 -9.45 -3.67
CA GLU A 90 10.74 -10.68 -3.31
C GLU A 90 9.22 -10.52 -3.43
N ALA A 91 8.71 -9.32 -3.19
CA ALA A 91 7.28 -9.03 -3.35
C ALA A 91 6.81 -9.22 -4.80
N ALA A 92 7.63 -8.85 -5.79
CA ALA A 92 7.28 -9.03 -7.20
C ALA A 92 7.05 -10.51 -7.54
N ALA A 93 7.96 -11.38 -7.10
CA ALA A 93 7.84 -12.82 -7.31
C ALA A 93 6.61 -13.41 -6.60
N MET A 94 6.32 -12.94 -5.38
CA MET A 94 5.12 -13.34 -4.63
C MET A 94 3.84 -12.95 -5.37
N PHE A 95 3.70 -11.71 -5.81
CA PHE A 95 2.50 -11.26 -6.51
C PHE A 95 2.31 -11.94 -7.86
N LYS A 96 3.39 -12.28 -8.57
CA LYS A 96 3.33 -13.08 -9.80
C LYS A 96 2.76 -14.48 -9.54
N ARG A 97 3.18 -15.15 -8.45
CA ARG A 97 2.63 -16.46 -8.06
C ARG A 97 1.15 -16.37 -7.67
N ILE A 98 0.79 -15.35 -6.90
CA ILE A 98 -0.57 -15.17 -6.38
C ILE A 98 -1.58 -14.86 -7.50
N MET A 99 -1.21 -13.97 -8.43
CA MET A 99 -2.12 -13.46 -9.46
C MET A 99 -2.08 -14.27 -10.76
N GLY A 100 -1.20 -15.29 -10.86
CA GLY A 100 -1.10 -16.17 -12.02
C GLY A 100 -0.70 -15.51 -13.34
N THR A 101 -0.48 -14.19 -13.33
CA THR A 101 -0.10 -13.37 -14.47
C THR A 101 1.02 -12.40 -14.03
N GLU A 102 1.59 -11.64 -14.99
CA GLU A 102 2.53 -10.55 -14.66
C GLU A 102 1.72 -9.30 -14.25
N PRO A 103 1.50 -9.04 -12.95
CA PRO A 103 0.79 -7.85 -12.53
C PRO A 103 1.64 -6.60 -12.76
N ARG A 104 1.00 -5.47 -13.05
CA ARG A 104 1.68 -4.18 -13.03
C ARG A 104 1.90 -3.77 -11.58
N LEU A 105 3.16 -3.68 -11.17
CA LEU A 105 3.54 -3.27 -9.81
C LEU A 105 4.00 -1.81 -9.81
N VAL A 106 3.42 -1.00 -8.92
CA VAL A 106 3.89 0.34 -8.60
C VAL A 106 4.42 0.31 -7.18
N ARG A 107 5.71 0.62 -7.00
CA ARG A 107 6.39 0.59 -5.71
C ARG A 107 6.53 1.99 -5.16
N VAL A 108 6.01 2.20 -3.95
CA VAL A 108 6.15 3.46 -3.22
C VAL A 108 6.70 3.18 -1.83
N LEU A 109 7.86 3.73 -1.55
CA LEU A 109 8.50 3.69 -0.24
C LEU A 109 8.19 4.99 0.50
N LEU A 110 7.36 4.91 1.52
CA LEU A 110 7.17 6.02 2.45
C LEU A 110 8.39 6.16 3.36
N THR A 111 8.91 7.37 3.48
CA THR A 111 10.05 7.69 4.35
C THR A 111 9.67 8.71 5.41
N ALA A 112 10.32 8.63 6.55
CA ALA A 112 10.22 9.61 7.63
C ALA A 112 11.56 9.67 8.38
N SER A 113 11.86 10.81 8.98
CA SER A 113 12.98 10.95 9.91
C SER A 113 12.82 10.02 11.11
N ASP A 114 13.93 9.69 11.77
CA ASP A 114 13.88 8.85 12.97
C ASP A 114 13.06 9.52 14.09
N ILE A 115 13.13 10.83 14.21
CA ILE A 115 12.36 11.61 15.18
C ILE A 115 10.86 11.43 14.91
N THR A 116 10.39 11.73 13.71
CA THR A 116 8.99 11.61 13.33
C THR A 116 8.46 10.19 13.47
N ALA A 117 9.25 9.19 13.07
CA ALA A 117 8.84 7.79 13.19
C ALA A 117 8.73 7.37 14.67
N HIS A 118 9.67 7.79 15.52
CA HIS A 118 9.65 7.51 16.96
C HIS A 118 8.46 8.18 17.64
N GLU A 119 8.18 9.46 17.38
CA GLU A 119 7.03 10.19 17.94
C GLU A 119 5.70 9.49 17.60
N ARG A 120 5.54 9.05 16.35
CA ARG A 120 4.33 8.34 15.91
C ARG A 120 4.20 6.95 16.53
N LEU A 121 5.32 6.25 16.76
CA LEU A 121 5.33 4.98 17.48
C LEU A 121 4.99 5.17 18.96
N ALA A 122 5.56 6.18 19.63
CA ALA A 122 5.27 6.50 21.02
C ALA A 122 3.80 6.83 21.29
N GLY A 123 3.06 7.28 20.26
CA GLY A 123 1.60 7.45 20.34
C GLY A 123 0.80 6.14 20.33
N ARG A 124 1.42 5.00 20.07
CA ARG A 124 0.74 3.68 19.95
C ARG A 124 1.32 2.61 20.87
N GLU A 125 2.62 2.64 21.09
CA GLU A 125 3.36 1.65 21.87
C GLU A 125 3.84 2.27 23.19
N LEU A 126 3.91 1.47 24.24
CA LEU A 126 4.33 1.91 25.58
C LEU A 126 5.46 1.05 26.13
N GLY A 127 6.29 1.64 26.99
CA GLY A 127 7.32 0.93 27.76
C GLY A 127 8.40 0.25 26.93
N SER A 128 8.75 -0.97 27.29
CA SER A 128 9.83 -1.74 26.66
C SER A 128 9.55 -2.12 25.20
N GLU A 129 8.29 -2.23 24.83
CA GLU A 129 7.91 -2.54 23.44
C GLU A 129 8.19 -1.36 22.50
N LEU A 130 8.03 -0.12 22.97
CA LEU A 130 8.40 1.06 22.18
C LEU A 130 9.89 1.07 21.82
N VAL A 131 10.77 0.72 22.76
CA VAL A 131 12.22 0.69 22.50
C VAL A 131 12.55 -0.34 21.42
N LYS A 132 12.05 -1.58 21.60
CA LYS A 132 12.28 -2.67 20.65
C LYS A 132 11.72 -2.35 19.25
N GLU A 133 10.51 -1.78 19.20
CA GLU A 133 9.89 -1.44 17.92
C GLU A 133 10.60 -0.27 17.24
N SER A 134 11.12 0.70 17.99
CA SER A 134 11.92 1.80 17.47
C SER A 134 13.23 1.30 16.84
N GLU A 135 13.94 0.38 17.50
CA GLU A 135 15.17 -0.23 16.98
C GLU A 135 14.88 -1.06 15.71
N ARG A 136 13.84 -1.89 15.73
CA ARG A 136 13.39 -2.65 14.55
C ARG A 136 13.01 -1.74 13.39
N SER A 137 12.30 -0.67 13.68
CA SER A 137 11.90 0.34 12.72
C SER A 137 13.11 1.01 12.07
N ALA A 138 14.11 1.44 12.85
CA ALA A 138 15.34 2.02 12.33
C ALA A 138 16.15 1.05 11.47
N TYR A 139 16.25 -0.22 11.90
CA TYR A 139 16.86 -1.27 11.10
C TYR A 139 16.15 -1.47 9.75
N LYS A 140 14.81 -1.54 9.77
CA LYS A 140 14.01 -1.68 8.54
C LYS A 140 14.12 -0.47 7.61
N ALA A 141 14.26 0.74 8.15
CA ALA A 141 14.51 1.93 7.33
C ALA A 141 15.81 1.80 6.53
N ARG A 142 16.91 1.41 7.17
CA ARG A 142 18.22 1.19 6.50
C ARG A 142 18.13 0.09 5.45
N LEU A 143 17.55 -1.06 5.81
CA LEU A 143 17.35 -2.18 4.88
C LEU A 143 16.56 -1.77 3.62
N LEU A 144 15.49 -1.01 3.80
CA LEU A 144 14.67 -0.53 2.69
C LEU A 144 15.39 0.52 1.85
N ASP A 145 16.19 1.37 2.47
CA ASP A 145 16.98 2.38 1.76
C ASP A 145 18.05 1.76 0.86
N GLU A 146 18.69 0.70 1.35
CA GLU A 146 19.76 -0.02 0.66
C GLU A 146 19.24 -0.96 -0.44
N HIS A 147 18.09 -1.64 -0.22
CA HIS A 147 17.66 -2.75 -1.07
C HIS A 147 16.41 -2.47 -1.92
N ALA A 148 15.74 -1.32 -1.72
CA ALA A 148 14.60 -0.98 -2.58
C ALA A 148 15.06 -0.79 -4.04
N PRO A 149 14.35 -1.40 -5.01
CA PRO A 149 14.68 -1.25 -6.43
C PRO A 149 14.74 0.21 -6.87
N ALA A 150 15.56 0.51 -7.88
CA ALA A 150 15.77 1.87 -8.37
C ALA A 150 14.51 2.55 -8.93
N ASP A 151 13.53 1.75 -9.38
CA ASP A 151 12.22 2.22 -9.85
C ASP A 151 11.22 2.50 -8.72
N THR A 152 11.63 2.35 -7.44
CA THR A 152 10.79 2.64 -6.28
C THR A 152 10.67 4.15 -6.07
N VAL A 153 9.46 4.67 -6.14
CA VAL A 153 9.18 6.07 -5.82
C VAL A 153 9.28 6.28 -4.32
N ARG A 154 10.07 7.27 -3.89
CA ARG A 154 10.24 7.62 -2.47
C ARG A 154 9.38 8.82 -2.14
N VAL A 155 8.54 8.71 -1.12
CA VAL A 155 7.65 9.78 -0.67
C VAL A 155 7.88 10.09 0.80
N MET A 156 8.37 11.30 1.08
CA MET A 156 8.62 11.77 2.43
C MET A 156 7.31 12.16 3.11
N THR A 157 7.16 11.79 4.39
CA THR A 157 5.93 12.01 5.16
C THR A 157 6.07 13.07 6.25
N ASP A 158 7.30 13.56 6.53
CA ASP A 158 7.55 14.56 7.57
C ASP A 158 6.85 15.88 7.24
N GLY A 159 6.17 16.46 8.22
CA GLY A 159 5.52 17.75 8.11
C GLY A 159 4.35 17.84 7.12
N ARG A 160 3.89 16.70 6.58
CA ARG A 160 2.84 16.66 5.54
C ARG A 160 1.54 16.05 6.03
N SER A 161 0.43 16.51 5.50
CA SER A 161 -0.87 15.90 5.76
C SER A 161 -1.02 14.57 5.03
N VAL A 162 -1.80 13.66 5.62
CA VAL A 162 -2.11 12.35 5.02
C VAL A 162 -2.73 12.50 3.63
N VAL A 163 -3.61 13.48 3.45
CA VAL A 163 -4.27 13.77 2.15
C VAL A 163 -3.25 14.12 1.07
N GLN A 164 -2.27 14.98 1.37
CA GLN A 164 -1.22 15.35 0.42
C GLN A 164 -0.34 14.16 0.03
N ILE A 165 0.06 13.34 1.02
CA ILE A 165 0.86 12.15 0.80
C ILE A 165 0.08 11.15 -0.06
N ALA A 166 -1.18 10.89 0.29
CA ALA A 166 -2.04 9.95 -0.43
C ALA A 166 -2.26 10.38 -1.89
N SER A 167 -2.49 11.67 -2.14
CA SER A 167 -2.66 12.21 -3.50
C SER A 167 -1.40 12.03 -4.34
N GLU A 168 -0.21 12.28 -3.77
CA GLU A 168 1.07 12.06 -4.46
C GLU A 168 1.29 10.57 -4.76
N VAL A 169 1.08 9.70 -3.79
CA VAL A 169 1.18 8.24 -3.97
C VAL A 169 0.19 7.75 -5.03
N LEU A 170 -1.05 8.23 -5.00
CA LEU A 170 -2.06 7.87 -5.98
C LEU A 170 -1.67 8.32 -7.40
N ALA A 171 -1.10 9.50 -7.55
CA ALA A 171 -0.62 9.99 -8.84
C ALA A 171 0.43 9.06 -9.48
N THR A 172 1.30 8.44 -8.67
CA THR A 172 2.31 7.48 -9.19
C THR A 172 1.68 6.20 -9.74
N SER A 173 0.51 5.81 -9.25
CA SER A 173 -0.17 4.59 -9.69
C SER A 173 -0.72 4.71 -11.12
N GLY A 174 -0.98 5.92 -11.61
CA GLY A 174 -1.70 6.16 -12.85
C GLY A 174 -3.17 5.75 -12.79
N TRP A 175 -3.70 5.47 -11.60
CA TRP A 175 -5.13 5.21 -11.38
C TRP A 175 -5.85 6.57 -11.35
N THR A 176 -6.12 7.07 -12.55
CA THR A 176 -6.63 8.43 -12.73
C THR A 176 -7.96 8.64 -12.03
N LEU A 177 -7.99 9.67 -11.20
CA LEU A 177 -9.23 10.32 -10.82
C LEU A 177 -9.85 10.91 -12.12
N PRO A 178 -11.14 10.69 -12.42
CA PRO A 178 -11.77 11.37 -13.54
C PRO A 178 -11.56 12.87 -13.36
N ASP A 179 -10.99 13.51 -14.36
CA ASP A 179 -10.62 14.91 -14.32
C ASP A 179 -11.86 15.75 -13.96
N ALA A 180 -11.77 16.53 -12.89
CA ALA A 180 -12.88 17.38 -12.42
C ALA A 180 -13.35 18.37 -13.51
N ARG A 181 -12.54 18.59 -14.55
CA ARG A 181 -12.84 19.46 -15.69
C ARG A 181 -13.79 18.83 -16.73
N GLN A 182 -13.93 17.49 -16.76
CA GLN A 182 -14.86 16.86 -17.73
C GLN A 182 -16.33 16.86 -17.31
N LYS A 183 -16.65 17.20 -16.07
CA LYS A 183 -18.05 17.29 -15.61
C LYS A 183 -18.76 18.56 -16.06
N SER A 184 -18.06 19.59 -16.51
CA SER A 184 -18.68 20.87 -16.93
C SER A 184 -19.25 20.85 -18.33
N VAL A 185 -18.84 19.93 -19.22
CA VAL A 185 -19.26 19.93 -20.63
C VAL A 185 -20.49 19.07 -20.90
N ALA A 186 -20.85 18.16 -20.00
CA ALA A 186 -21.98 17.24 -20.19
C ALA A 186 -23.36 17.81 -19.76
N GLN A 187 -23.39 18.95 -19.06
CA GLN A 187 -24.64 19.55 -18.54
C GLN A 187 -25.24 20.68 -19.40
N THR A 188 -24.65 21.00 -20.56
CA THR A 188 -25.15 22.11 -21.41
C THR A 188 -25.75 21.63 -22.73
N ARG A 189 -26.43 20.47 -22.75
CA ARG A 189 -27.34 20.12 -23.82
C ARG A 189 -28.76 20.01 -23.27
N VAL A 190 -29.36 21.16 -23.00
CA VAL A 190 -30.82 21.29 -22.94
C VAL A 190 -31.31 21.31 -24.39
N VAL A 191 -32.01 20.26 -24.77
CA VAL A 191 -32.75 20.18 -26.02
C VAL A 191 -33.98 21.06 -25.86
N PRO A 192 -34.27 22.03 -26.74
CA PRO A 192 -35.56 22.69 -26.74
C PRO A 192 -36.59 21.73 -27.37
N SER A 193 -37.65 21.50 -26.63
CA SER A 193 -38.84 20.80 -27.15
C SER A 193 -39.63 21.70 -28.08
N PRO A 194 -40.34 21.10 -29.06
CA PRO A 194 -41.11 21.78 -30.09
C PRO A 194 -42.32 22.50 -29.57
#